data_e1dba28bd79876747229c7a7229c4675
#
_entry.id   e1dba28bd79876747229c7a7229c4675
#
_cell.length_a   1.000
_cell.length_b   1.000
_cell.length_c   1.000
_cell.angle_alpha   90.00
_cell.angle_beta   90.00
_cell.angle_gamma   90.00
#
_symmetry.space_group_name_H-M   'P 1'
#
loop_
_entity.id
_entity.type
_entity.pdbx_description
1 polymer ?
#
loop_
_entity_poly.entity_id
_entity_poly.type
_entity_poly.pdbx_seq_one_letter_code
_entity_poly.pdbx_strand_id
1 'polypeptide(L)'
;MTAVDRAADHEGPTGPLVEPQQEEVVRAGVDRAVVAVEKALERYGAPVYVRKQIVHNIHVVTELEAAGAIFVEEVDEVPQGAHVVFSAHGVSPAVVAEAADRGLQAIDATCPLVTKVHREAVRFARDDFEILLIGHEGHEEVEGTAGEAPDHVTIVNNPDEADTVVVKDPTKVVWLSQTTLSVDETMETVRRLRERFPLLQDPPSDDICYATQNRQVAIKKIAPDADLVIVVGSANSSNSVRLVEVALEYGARAAYRVDYAHEVKQEWLDGVRTVGVTSGASVPEVLVQELLEDLAGAGFGDVEQVKTAEEDLQFS
;
A
#
# COMPACT_ATOMS: atom_id res chain seq x y z
N MET A 1 -5.70 2.88 14.04
CA MET A 1 -7.06 2.88 13.50
C MET A 1 -8.02 3.40 14.54
N THR A 2 -8.91 4.29 14.14
CA THR A 2 -9.67 5.13 15.06
C THR A 2 -11.16 5.00 14.78
N ALA A 3 -11.99 4.78 15.81
CA ALA A 3 -13.45 4.93 15.77
C ALA A 3 -13.83 6.21 16.53
N VAL A 4 -14.78 6.99 15.99
CA VAL A 4 -15.21 8.28 16.53
C VAL A 4 -16.72 8.27 16.75
N ASP A 5 -17.17 8.45 17.98
CA ASP A 5 -18.58 8.53 18.32
C ASP A 5 -19.08 9.98 18.44
N ARG A 6 -20.30 10.23 18.02
CA ARG A 6 -20.93 11.54 18.11
C ARG A 6 -21.32 11.85 19.57
N ALA A 7 -20.78 12.93 20.13
CA ALA A 7 -21.21 13.42 21.44
C ALA A 7 -22.71 13.74 21.40
N ALA A 8 -23.48 13.07 22.25
CA ALA A 8 -24.90 13.28 22.31
C ALA A 8 -25.23 14.54 23.10
N ASP A 9 -25.98 15.45 22.50
CA ASP A 9 -26.82 16.33 23.28
C ASP A 9 -27.94 15.47 23.89
N HIS A 10 -27.84 15.23 25.19
CA HIS A 10 -28.78 14.49 26.05
C HIS A 10 -28.89 12.98 25.86
N GLU A 11 -28.25 12.25 26.78
CA GLU A 11 -28.51 10.84 27.12
C GLU A 11 -28.41 9.83 25.96
N GLY A 12 -27.21 9.63 25.44
CA GLY A 12 -26.87 8.52 24.57
C GLY A 12 -25.62 7.79 25.07
N PRO A 13 -25.39 6.54 24.69
CA PRO A 13 -24.22 5.81 25.13
C PRO A 13 -22.95 6.47 24.60
N THR A 14 -22.08 6.86 25.52
CA THR A 14 -20.73 7.28 25.24
C THR A 14 -19.92 6.04 24.86
N GLY A 15 -19.66 5.84 23.58
CA GLY A 15 -18.69 4.87 23.09
C GLY A 15 -17.33 5.54 22.92
N PRO A 16 -16.21 4.88 23.24
CA PRO A 16 -14.88 5.45 23.13
C PRO A 16 -14.38 5.47 21.69
N LEU A 17 -13.56 6.47 21.36
CA LEU A 17 -12.82 6.61 20.12
C LEU A 17 -11.57 5.73 20.07
N VAL A 18 -11.20 5.24 18.90
CA VAL A 18 -10.07 4.33 18.76
C VAL A 18 -9.06 4.89 17.78
N GLU A 19 -7.97 5.46 18.29
CA GLU A 19 -6.80 5.88 17.50
C GLU A 19 -5.79 4.76 17.28
N PRO A 20 -5.13 4.65 16.11
CA PRO A 20 -3.90 3.89 16.01
C PRO A 20 -2.80 4.63 16.76
N GLN A 21 -2.16 3.98 17.75
CA GLN A 21 -0.80 4.43 18.05
C GLN A 21 -0.01 4.18 16.79
N GLN A 22 0.45 5.24 16.17
CA GLN A 22 1.43 5.13 15.12
C GLN A 22 2.73 4.72 15.77
N GLU A 23 3.10 3.52 15.51
CA GLU A 23 4.43 3.07 15.77
C GLU A 23 5.32 3.57 14.63
N GLU A 24 6.39 4.25 14.98
CA GLU A 24 7.44 4.73 14.05
C GLU A 24 7.96 3.62 13.13
N VAL A 25 7.63 2.39 13.41
CA VAL A 25 8.16 1.17 12.78
C VAL A 25 7.36 0.73 11.56
N VAL A 26 6.05 0.97 11.52
CA VAL A 26 5.16 0.51 10.42
C VAL A 26 5.45 1.19 9.08
N ARG A 27 6.12 2.33 9.12
CA ARG A 27 6.44 3.15 7.94
C ARG A 27 7.83 2.92 7.39
N ALA A 28 8.64 2.04 7.95
CA ALA A 28 10.07 1.96 7.64
C ALA A 28 10.39 1.89 6.13
N GLY A 29 9.56 1.22 5.32
CA GLY A 29 9.71 1.19 3.87
C GLY A 29 9.29 2.48 3.17
N VAL A 30 8.17 3.07 3.59
CA VAL A 30 7.61 4.32 3.05
C VAL A 30 8.47 5.51 3.47
N ASP A 31 8.74 5.66 4.78
CA ASP A 31 9.55 6.76 5.32
C ASP A 31 10.96 6.76 4.72
N ARG A 32 11.55 5.56 4.56
CA ARG A 32 12.85 5.41 3.89
C ARG A 32 12.84 5.96 2.47
N ALA A 33 11.77 5.73 1.71
CA ALA A 33 11.67 6.20 0.34
C ALA A 33 11.51 7.73 0.27
N VAL A 34 10.66 8.31 1.13
CA VAL A 34 10.50 9.77 1.25
C VAL A 34 11.81 10.43 1.67
N VAL A 35 12.43 9.94 2.73
CA VAL A 35 13.74 10.42 3.24
C VAL A 35 14.84 10.29 2.17
N ALA A 36 14.79 9.30 1.30
CA ALA A 36 15.76 9.19 0.20
C ALA A 36 15.68 10.38 -0.77
N VAL A 37 14.47 10.85 -1.11
CA VAL A 37 14.28 12.05 -1.95
C VAL A 37 14.71 13.31 -1.21
N GLU A 38 14.32 13.48 0.06
CA GLU A 38 14.72 14.62 0.88
C GLU A 38 16.25 14.73 0.99
N LYS A 39 16.93 13.62 1.31
CA LYS A 39 18.39 13.58 1.37
C LYS A 39 19.05 13.82 0.01
N ALA A 40 18.44 13.37 -1.08
CA ALA A 40 18.95 13.67 -2.41
C ALA A 40 18.85 15.16 -2.73
N LEU A 41 17.72 15.81 -2.38
CA LEU A 41 17.54 17.26 -2.51
C LEU A 41 18.55 18.05 -1.65
N GLU A 42 18.77 17.63 -0.40
CA GLU A 42 19.75 18.24 0.50
C GLU A 42 21.19 18.12 -0.04
N ARG A 43 21.52 16.95 -0.59
CA ARG A 43 22.90 16.64 -0.99
C ARG A 43 23.27 17.20 -2.35
N TYR A 44 22.34 17.15 -3.30
CA TYR A 44 22.61 17.46 -4.71
C TYR A 44 21.97 18.76 -5.16
N GLY A 45 21.02 19.30 -4.36
CA GLY A 45 20.21 20.46 -4.74
C GLY A 45 19.08 20.10 -5.72
N ALA A 46 18.13 21.00 -5.86
CA ALA A 46 17.06 20.87 -6.84
C ALA A 46 17.57 21.16 -8.26
N PRO A 47 17.02 20.47 -9.30
CA PRO A 47 16.00 19.45 -9.20
C PRO A 47 16.57 18.06 -8.93
N VAL A 48 15.82 17.23 -8.21
CA VAL A 48 15.98 15.77 -8.16
C VAL A 48 14.75 15.15 -8.82
N TYR A 49 14.97 14.23 -9.75
CA TYR A 49 13.88 13.56 -10.46
C TYR A 49 13.42 12.33 -9.70
N VAL A 50 12.13 12.04 -9.74
CA VAL A 50 11.54 10.85 -9.14
C VAL A 50 10.71 10.14 -10.21
N ARG A 51 11.04 8.88 -10.51
CA ARG A 51 10.26 8.10 -11.46
C ARG A 51 8.98 7.64 -10.81
N LYS A 52 7.84 8.01 -11.42
CA LYS A 52 6.49 7.84 -10.92
C LYS A 52 6.33 8.50 -9.54
N GLN A 53 5.37 8.09 -8.73
CA GLN A 53 5.24 8.60 -7.38
C GLN A 53 6.15 7.84 -6.41
N ILE A 54 6.88 8.54 -5.54
CA ILE A 54 7.76 7.89 -4.56
C ILE A 54 7.01 6.91 -3.67
N VAL A 55 5.80 7.28 -3.29
CA VAL A 55 4.75 6.49 -2.65
C VAL A 55 3.40 7.00 -3.15
N HIS A 56 2.37 6.17 -3.14
CA HIS A 56 1.02 6.55 -3.59
C HIS A 56 0.31 7.42 -2.53
N ASN A 57 0.73 8.68 -2.41
CA ASN A 57 0.11 9.68 -1.55
C ASN A 57 0.31 11.08 -2.13
N ILE A 58 -0.79 11.74 -2.47
CA ILE A 58 -0.77 13.06 -3.14
C ILE A 58 -0.15 14.16 -2.26
N HIS A 59 -0.36 14.12 -0.95
CA HIS A 59 0.21 15.08 -0.02
C HIS A 59 1.75 15.00 -0.02
N VAL A 60 2.29 13.79 0.11
CA VAL A 60 3.74 13.54 0.08
C VAL A 60 4.35 14.00 -1.25
N VAL A 61 3.69 13.69 -2.38
CA VAL A 61 4.13 14.14 -3.71
C VAL A 61 4.18 15.66 -3.76
N THR A 62 3.12 16.33 -3.32
CA THR A 62 3.02 17.81 -3.34
C THR A 62 4.09 18.46 -2.46
N GLU A 63 4.38 17.92 -1.27
CA GLU A 63 5.44 18.43 -0.38
C GLU A 63 6.82 18.29 -1.01
N LEU A 64 7.12 17.16 -1.64
CA LEU A 64 8.40 16.93 -2.32
C LEU A 64 8.54 17.80 -3.57
N GLU A 65 7.47 18.03 -4.32
CA GLU A 65 7.46 18.98 -5.45
C GLU A 65 7.78 20.40 -4.96
N ALA A 66 7.15 20.82 -3.87
CA ALA A 66 7.43 22.12 -3.26
C ALA A 66 8.89 22.25 -2.77
N ALA A 67 9.52 21.13 -2.37
CA ALA A 67 10.93 21.07 -2.00
C ALA A 67 11.89 21.01 -3.20
N GLY A 68 11.38 20.83 -4.43
CA GLY A 68 12.17 20.84 -5.67
C GLY A 68 12.38 19.48 -6.34
N ALA A 69 11.61 18.46 -5.93
CA ALA A 69 11.54 17.22 -6.69
C ALA A 69 10.71 17.41 -7.97
N ILE A 70 11.06 16.68 -9.04
CA ILE A 70 10.30 16.63 -10.29
C ILE A 70 9.91 15.18 -10.54
N PHE A 71 8.60 14.93 -10.50
CA PHE A 71 8.06 13.60 -10.79
C PHE A 71 7.92 13.42 -12.31
N VAL A 72 8.38 12.29 -12.80
CA VAL A 72 8.32 11.90 -14.22
C VAL A 72 7.73 10.50 -14.35
N GLU A 73 7.09 10.22 -15.47
CA GLU A 73 6.55 8.87 -15.70
C GLU A 73 7.65 7.88 -16.02
N GLU A 74 8.58 8.24 -16.91
CA GLU A 74 9.65 7.36 -17.36
C GLU A 74 11.04 8.04 -17.31
N VAL A 75 12.08 7.23 -17.27
CA VAL A 75 13.46 7.72 -17.13
C VAL A 75 13.96 8.46 -18.38
N ASP A 76 13.30 8.31 -19.53
CA ASP A 76 13.62 9.03 -20.75
C ASP A 76 13.29 10.53 -20.68
N GLU A 77 12.39 10.92 -19.78
CA GLU A 77 12.07 12.33 -19.48
C GLU A 77 13.14 13.01 -18.62
N VAL A 78 13.99 12.22 -17.95
CA VAL A 78 15.04 12.76 -17.07
C VAL A 78 16.23 13.28 -17.92
N PRO A 79 16.72 14.51 -17.70
CA PRO A 79 17.90 15.02 -18.37
C PRO A 79 19.12 14.11 -18.15
N GLN A 80 19.91 13.89 -19.20
CA GLN A 80 21.10 13.05 -19.15
C GLN A 80 22.05 13.47 -18.02
N GLY A 81 22.53 12.53 -17.25
CA GLY A 81 23.43 12.75 -16.12
C GLY A 81 22.78 13.28 -14.84
N ALA A 82 21.48 13.55 -14.83
CA ALA A 82 20.77 14.03 -13.66
C ALA A 82 20.55 12.91 -12.60
N HIS A 83 20.19 13.31 -11.39
CA HIS A 83 19.83 12.40 -10.29
C HIS A 83 18.37 11.96 -10.44
N VAL A 84 18.13 10.65 -10.35
CA VAL A 84 16.78 10.07 -10.35
C VAL A 84 16.62 9.12 -9.18
N VAL A 85 15.47 9.20 -8.51
CA VAL A 85 15.09 8.27 -7.43
C VAL A 85 14.05 7.30 -7.97
N PHE A 86 14.27 6.00 -7.76
CA PHE A 86 13.27 4.96 -8.01
C PHE A 86 12.37 4.81 -6.80
N SER A 87 11.07 4.65 -7.05
CA SER A 87 10.04 4.64 -6.01
C SER A 87 10.12 3.43 -5.06
N ALA A 88 9.37 3.50 -3.96
CA ALA A 88 9.22 2.39 -3.01
C ALA A 88 8.67 1.11 -3.67
N HIS A 89 7.95 1.23 -4.79
CA HIS A 89 7.31 0.12 -5.51
C HIS A 89 8.29 -0.76 -6.29
N GLY A 90 9.54 -0.32 -6.43
CA GLY A 90 10.55 -1.00 -7.23
C GLY A 90 10.42 -0.73 -8.73
N VAL A 91 11.43 -1.15 -9.46
CA VAL A 91 11.49 -1.02 -10.92
C VAL A 91 12.06 -2.30 -11.54
N SER A 92 11.73 -2.56 -12.80
CA SER A 92 12.30 -3.68 -13.54
C SER A 92 13.79 -3.45 -13.86
N PRO A 93 14.56 -4.53 -14.08
CA PRO A 93 15.95 -4.42 -14.55
C PRO A 93 16.09 -3.61 -15.85
N ALA A 94 15.09 -3.60 -16.72
CA ALA A 94 15.08 -2.82 -17.96
C ALA A 94 15.13 -1.32 -17.67
N VAL A 95 14.36 -0.83 -16.68
CA VAL A 95 14.39 0.58 -16.27
C VAL A 95 15.75 0.95 -15.68
N VAL A 96 16.35 0.06 -14.89
CA VAL A 96 17.70 0.27 -14.33
C VAL A 96 18.74 0.38 -15.44
N ALA A 97 18.68 -0.52 -16.44
CA ALA A 97 19.59 -0.50 -17.60
C ALA A 97 19.42 0.78 -18.42
N GLU A 98 18.20 1.19 -18.69
CA GLU A 98 17.91 2.44 -19.42
C GLU A 98 18.46 3.67 -18.69
N ALA A 99 18.24 3.76 -17.36
CA ALA A 99 18.80 4.84 -16.55
C ALA A 99 20.35 4.86 -16.64
N ALA A 100 21.00 3.70 -16.61
CA ALA A 100 22.44 3.58 -16.74
C ALA A 100 22.94 4.00 -18.13
N ASP A 101 22.27 3.57 -19.19
CA ASP A 101 22.60 3.94 -20.58
C ASP A 101 22.49 5.45 -20.82
N ARG A 102 21.58 6.11 -20.11
CA ARG A 102 21.41 7.56 -20.13
C ARG A 102 22.40 8.30 -19.19
N GLY A 103 23.23 7.56 -18.47
CA GLY A 103 24.20 8.11 -17.51
C GLY A 103 23.55 8.76 -16.28
N LEU A 104 22.30 8.41 -15.95
CA LEU A 104 21.59 8.93 -14.78
C LEU A 104 22.25 8.47 -13.48
N GLN A 105 22.20 9.31 -12.48
CA GLN A 105 22.66 9.00 -11.12
C GLN A 105 21.46 8.43 -10.33
N ALA A 106 21.23 7.12 -10.48
CA ALA A 106 20.07 6.46 -9.87
C ALA A 106 20.25 6.21 -8.37
N ILE A 107 19.22 6.52 -7.60
CA ILE A 107 19.09 6.24 -6.17
C ILE A 107 17.91 5.28 -6.03
N ASP A 108 18.17 4.09 -5.53
CA ASP A 108 17.15 3.06 -5.33
C ASP A 108 16.49 3.20 -3.95
N ALA A 109 15.22 3.63 -3.94
CA ALA A 109 14.40 3.74 -2.73
C ALA A 109 13.40 2.57 -2.58
N THR A 110 13.55 1.50 -3.35
CA THR A 110 12.68 0.32 -3.29
C THR A 110 12.53 -0.21 -1.86
N CYS A 111 11.31 -0.47 -1.45
CA CYS A 111 11.00 -1.05 -0.16
C CYS A 111 11.69 -2.44 -0.02
N PRO A 112 12.34 -2.75 1.12
CA PRO A 112 12.99 -4.05 1.32
C PRO A 112 12.06 -5.25 1.14
N LEU A 113 10.76 -5.10 1.42
CA LEU A 113 9.78 -6.16 1.20
C LEU A 113 9.50 -6.39 -0.29
N VAL A 114 9.44 -5.33 -1.09
CA VAL A 114 9.36 -5.43 -2.56
C VAL A 114 10.63 -6.06 -3.12
N THR A 115 11.81 -5.61 -2.65
CA THR A 115 13.10 -6.20 -3.03
C THR A 115 13.14 -7.71 -2.72
N LYS A 116 12.51 -8.16 -1.63
CA LYS A 116 12.39 -9.58 -1.30
C LYS A 116 11.63 -10.32 -2.41
N VAL A 117 10.46 -9.82 -2.81
CA VAL A 117 9.64 -10.45 -3.87
C VAL A 117 10.40 -10.50 -5.20
N HIS A 118 11.08 -9.43 -5.59
CA HIS A 118 11.96 -9.40 -6.77
C HIS A 118 13.03 -10.50 -6.73
N ARG A 119 13.73 -10.65 -5.59
CA ARG A 119 14.75 -11.70 -5.42
C ARG A 119 14.16 -13.11 -5.49
N GLU A 120 12.94 -13.30 -4.99
CA GLU A 120 12.25 -14.58 -5.09
C GLU A 120 11.85 -14.88 -6.53
N ALA A 121 11.36 -13.92 -7.28
CA ALA A 121 11.08 -14.08 -8.69
C ALA A 121 12.33 -14.52 -9.48
N VAL A 122 13.45 -13.84 -9.28
CA VAL A 122 14.75 -14.21 -9.91
C VAL A 122 15.17 -15.63 -9.50
N ARG A 123 15.04 -15.98 -8.22
CA ARG A 123 15.45 -17.30 -7.71
C ARG A 123 14.61 -18.41 -8.33
N PHE A 124 13.28 -18.28 -8.32
CA PHE A 124 12.38 -19.28 -8.86
C PHE A 124 12.51 -19.42 -10.37
N ALA A 125 12.68 -18.32 -11.10
CA ALA A 125 12.94 -18.35 -12.54
C ALA A 125 14.24 -19.09 -12.90
N ARG A 126 15.32 -18.88 -12.11
CA ARG A 126 16.59 -19.60 -12.28
C ARG A 126 16.42 -21.11 -12.11
N ASP A 127 15.54 -21.54 -11.23
CA ASP A 127 15.23 -22.94 -10.97
C ASP A 127 14.13 -23.48 -11.92
N ASP A 128 13.79 -22.70 -12.96
CA ASP A 128 12.83 -23.03 -14.03
C ASP A 128 11.39 -23.25 -13.53
N PHE A 129 10.98 -22.46 -12.51
CA PHE A 129 9.59 -22.42 -12.06
C PHE A 129 8.78 -21.42 -12.87
N GLU A 130 7.51 -21.75 -13.11
CA GLU A 130 6.52 -20.76 -13.51
C GLU A 130 5.99 -20.04 -12.28
N ILE A 131 5.98 -18.70 -12.34
CA ILE A 131 5.63 -17.81 -11.24
C ILE A 131 4.24 -17.22 -11.52
N LEU A 132 3.26 -17.57 -10.71
CA LEU A 132 1.95 -16.95 -10.72
C LEU A 132 1.98 -15.75 -9.77
N LEU A 133 2.14 -14.55 -10.34
CA LEU A 133 2.20 -13.32 -9.58
C LEU A 133 0.79 -12.78 -9.35
N ILE A 134 0.27 -12.93 -8.13
CA ILE A 134 -1.02 -12.38 -7.73
C ILE A 134 -0.85 -10.87 -7.54
N GLY A 135 -1.58 -10.08 -8.32
CA GLY A 135 -1.43 -8.62 -8.30
C GLY A 135 -2.20 -7.96 -9.42
N HIS A 136 -2.30 -6.65 -9.37
CA HIS A 136 -3.05 -5.88 -10.37
C HIS A 136 -2.14 -5.52 -11.54
N GLU A 137 -2.50 -5.98 -12.74
CA GLU A 137 -1.85 -5.59 -13.98
C GLU A 137 -1.82 -4.06 -14.11
N GLY A 138 -0.68 -3.51 -14.52
CA GLY A 138 -0.45 -2.06 -14.61
C GLY A 138 -0.06 -1.38 -13.28
N HIS A 139 -0.03 -2.09 -12.16
CA HIS A 139 0.54 -1.57 -10.93
C HIS A 139 2.08 -1.62 -10.99
N GLU A 140 2.75 -0.53 -10.59
CA GLU A 140 4.22 -0.37 -10.68
C GLU A 140 4.99 -1.54 -10.02
N GLU A 141 4.55 -1.99 -8.86
CA GLU A 141 5.17 -3.10 -8.13
C GLU A 141 5.06 -4.41 -8.91
N VAL A 142 3.91 -4.64 -9.57
CA VAL A 142 3.67 -5.84 -10.39
C VAL A 142 4.52 -5.79 -11.66
N GLU A 143 4.60 -4.63 -12.33
CA GLU A 143 5.47 -4.41 -13.48
C GLU A 143 6.94 -4.63 -13.12
N GLY A 144 7.39 -4.09 -11.98
CA GLY A 144 8.75 -4.26 -11.47
C GLY A 144 9.10 -5.72 -11.24
N THR A 145 8.25 -6.43 -10.49
CA THR A 145 8.44 -7.85 -10.17
C THR A 145 8.37 -8.74 -11.42
N ALA A 146 7.39 -8.52 -12.31
CA ALA A 146 7.26 -9.28 -13.55
C ALA A 146 8.48 -9.07 -14.47
N GLY A 147 9.02 -7.86 -14.48
CA GLY A 147 10.22 -7.52 -15.25
C GLY A 147 11.49 -8.22 -14.79
N GLU A 148 11.55 -8.75 -13.56
CA GLU A 148 12.69 -9.56 -13.09
C GLU A 148 12.80 -10.91 -13.82
N ALA A 149 11.70 -11.47 -14.27
CA ALA A 149 11.67 -12.78 -14.93
C ALA A 149 10.50 -12.86 -15.94
N PRO A 150 10.49 -12.04 -17.01
CA PRO A 150 9.33 -11.88 -17.89
C PRO A 150 8.89 -13.17 -18.60
N ASP A 151 9.82 -14.09 -18.86
CA ASP A 151 9.52 -15.38 -19.49
C ASP A 151 8.92 -16.43 -18.56
N HIS A 152 8.93 -16.17 -17.24
CA HIS A 152 8.49 -17.09 -16.20
C HIS A 152 7.28 -16.57 -15.40
N VAL A 153 6.96 -15.27 -15.48
CA VAL A 153 5.89 -14.66 -14.70
C VAL A 153 4.60 -14.59 -15.51
N THR A 154 3.52 -15.05 -14.89
CA THR A 154 2.14 -14.82 -15.34
C THR A 154 1.38 -14.10 -14.25
N ILE A 155 0.76 -12.95 -14.58
CA ILE A 155 -0.02 -12.15 -13.61
C ILE A 155 -1.39 -12.82 -13.44
N VAL A 156 -1.87 -12.85 -12.20
CA VAL A 156 -3.21 -13.31 -11.80
C VAL A 156 -3.87 -12.18 -11.01
N ASN A 157 -4.82 -11.49 -11.64
CA ASN A 157 -5.40 -10.28 -11.08
C ASN A 157 -6.39 -10.52 -9.93
N ASN A 158 -7.08 -11.66 -9.96
CA ASN A 158 -8.18 -11.96 -9.05
C ASN A 158 -8.44 -13.48 -8.96
N PRO A 159 -9.32 -13.94 -8.02
CA PRO A 159 -9.64 -15.35 -7.89
C PRO A 159 -10.23 -16.01 -9.15
N ASP A 160 -10.97 -15.26 -9.97
CA ASP A 160 -11.60 -15.84 -11.16
C ASP A 160 -10.57 -16.16 -12.27
N GLU A 161 -9.50 -15.38 -12.37
CA GLU A 161 -8.38 -15.67 -13.27
C GLU A 161 -7.59 -16.90 -12.82
N ALA A 162 -7.55 -17.20 -11.52
CA ALA A 162 -6.93 -18.43 -11.03
C ALA A 162 -7.58 -19.68 -11.63
N ASP A 163 -8.87 -19.63 -11.97
CA ASP A 163 -9.59 -20.75 -12.56
C ASP A 163 -9.23 -21.01 -14.04
N THR A 164 -8.63 -20.02 -14.70
CA THR A 164 -8.37 -20.07 -16.15
C THR A 164 -6.89 -20.00 -16.53
N VAL A 165 -6.01 -19.55 -15.62
CA VAL A 165 -4.57 -19.41 -15.90
C VAL A 165 -3.96 -20.74 -16.40
N VAL A 166 -3.08 -20.65 -17.39
CA VAL A 166 -2.41 -21.79 -18.00
C VAL A 166 -0.93 -21.76 -17.66
N VAL A 167 -0.37 -22.91 -17.30
CA VAL A 167 1.04 -23.11 -17.03
C VAL A 167 1.61 -24.19 -17.95
N LYS A 168 2.90 -24.12 -18.28
CA LYS A 168 3.57 -25.10 -19.12
C LYS A 168 3.84 -26.42 -18.38
N ASP A 169 4.33 -26.28 -17.14
CA ASP A 169 4.62 -27.42 -16.26
C ASP A 169 3.91 -27.28 -14.90
N PRO A 170 2.79 -27.99 -14.68
CA PRO A 170 2.05 -27.90 -13.42
C PRO A 170 2.78 -28.48 -12.20
N THR A 171 3.95 -29.09 -12.41
CA THR A 171 4.78 -29.64 -11.32
C THR A 171 5.81 -28.64 -10.79
N LYS A 172 6.04 -27.55 -11.53
CA LYS A 172 7.01 -26.48 -11.21
C LYS A 172 6.34 -25.11 -11.19
N VAL A 173 5.40 -24.93 -10.30
CA VAL A 173 4.65 -23.68 -10.15
C VAL A 173 4.81 -23.13 -8.76
N VAL A 174 5.02 -21.82 -8.63
CA VAL A 174 5.06 -21.05 -7.39
C VAL A 174 4.16 -19.85 -7.50
N TRP A 175 3.55 -19.44 -6.41
CA TRP A 175 2.88 -18.14 -6.37
C TRP A 175 3.72 -17.11 -5.61
N LEU A 176 3.66 -15.87 -6.06
CA LEU A 176 4.15 -14.67 -5.36
C LEU A 176 3.02 -13.65 -5.37
N SER A 177 3.12 -12.60 -4.56
CA SER A 177 2.08 -11.57 -4.56
C SER A 177 2.63 -10.14 -4.44
N GLN A 178 1.84 -9.20 -4.94
CA GLN A 178 1.98 -7.78 -4.64
C GLN A 178 1.81 -7.56 -3.13
N THR A 179 2.61 -6.64 -2.54
CA THR A 179 2.70 -6.47 -1.08
C THR A 179 1.49 -5.80 -0.44
N THR A 180 0.59 -5.20 -1.22
CA THR A 180 -0.51 -4.35 -0.75
C THR A 180 -1.92 -4.89 -1.02
N LEU A 181 -2.04 -6.18 -1.30
CA LEU A 181 -3.31 -6.85 -1.59
C LEU A 181 -4.17 -7.10 -0.34
N SER A 182 -5.43 -7.44 -0.56
CA SER A 182 -6.28 -8.08 0.45
C SER A 182 -5.72 -9.47 0.79
N VAL A 183 -5.53 -9.73 2.09
CA VAL A 183 -5.08 -11.05 2.56
C VAL A 183 -6.08 -12.13 2.19
N ASP A 184 -7.38 -11.87 2.41
CA ASP A 184 -8.43 -12.86 2.17
C ASP A 184 -8.58 -13.18 0.69
N GLU A 185 -8.59 -12.17 -0.19
CA GLU A 185 -8.68 -12.35 -1.63
C GLU A 185 -7.43 -13.09 -2.19
N THR A 186 -6.25 -12.74 -1.68
CA THR A 186 -5.01 -13.45 -2.05
C THR A 186 -5.08 -14.91 -1.65
N MET A 187 -5.52 -15.21 -0.43
CA MET A 187 -5.63 -16.58 0.04
C MET A 187 -6.73 -17.38 -0.69
N GLU A 188 -7.82 -16.74 -1.09
CA GLU A 188 -8.83 -17.36 -1.96
C GLU A 188 -8.25 -17.66 -3.35
N THR A 189 -7.49 -16.75 -3.93
CA THR A 189 -6.77 -16.97 -5.19
C THR A 189 -5.82 -18.18 -5.07
N VAL A 190 -5.00 -18.22 -4.01
CA VAL A 190 -4.09 -19.33 -3.74
C VAL A 190 -4.82 -20.65 -3.55
N ARG A 191 -5.96 -20.66 -2.85
CA ARG A 191 -6.79 -21.86 -2.67
C ARG A 191 -7.23 -22.43 -4.02
N ARG A 192 -7.77 -21.58 -4.92
CA ARG A 192 -8.18 -22.01 -6.26
C ARG A 192 -7.00 -22.48 -7.12
N LEU A 193 -5.87 -21.78 -7.04
CA LEU A 193 -4.64 -22.23 -7.73
C LEU A 193 -4.19 -23.61 -7.24
N ARG A 194 -4.26 -23.90 -5.93
CA ARG A 194 -3.90 -25.21 -5.37
C ARG A 194 -4.82 -26.35 -5.81
N GLU A 195 -6.09 -26.07 -6.01
CA GLU A 195 -7.04 -27.08 -6.55
C GLU A 195 -6.64 -27.48 -7.98
N ARG A 196 -6.10 -26.55 -8.75
CA ARG A 196 -5.64 -26.81 -10.12
C ARG A 196 -4.21 -27.32 -10.20
N PHE A 197 -3.35 -26.82 -9.32
CA PHE A 197 -1.92 -27.15 -9.25
C PHE A 197 -1.57 -27.72 -7.87
N PRO A 198 -1.78 -29.01 -7.62
CA PRO A 198 -1.58 -29.60 -6.29
C PRO A 198 -0.15 -29.53 -5.76
N LEU A 199 0.84 -29.28 -6.63
CA LEU A 199 2.26 -29.09 -6.28
C LEU A 199 2.67 -27.61 -6.21
N LEU A 200 1.70 -26.69 -6.23
CA LEU A 200 1.96 -25.25 -6.09
C LEU A 200 2.79 -24.97 -4.84
N GLN A 201 3.93 -24.31 -5.03
CA GLN A 201 4.80 -23.90 -3.93
C GLN A 201 4.40 -22.55 -3.36
N ASP A 202 4.65 -22.38 -2.08
CA ASP A 202 4.50 -21.11 -1.37
C ASP A 202 5.80 -20.30 -1.43
N PRO A 203 5.71 -18.96 -1.33
CA PRO A 203 6.87 -18.14 -1.04
C PRO A 203 7.46 -18.55 0.32
N PRO A 204 8.78 -18.35 0.54
CA PRO A 204 9.44 -18.72 1.80
C PRO A 204 8.91 -18.01 3.05
N SER A 205 8.30 -16.85 2.86
CA SER A 205 7.61 -16.06 3.89
C SER A 205 6.55 -15.19 3.20
N ASP A 206 5.63 -14.64 3.99
CA ASP A 206 4.55 -13.80 3.47
C ASP A 206 5.07 -12.66 2.58
N ASP A 207 4.43 -12.46 1.43
CA ASP A 207 4.71 -11.35 0.52
C ASP A 207 3.91 -10.10 0.89
N ILE A 208 2.65 -10.26 1.35
CA ILE A 208 1.84 -9.14 1.80
C ILE A 208 2.52 -8.51 3.01
N CYS A 209 2.83 -7.21 2.92
CA CYS A 209 3.58 -6.53 3.96
C CYS A 209 2.78 -6.48 5.28
N TYR A 210 3.49 -6.60 6.41
CA TYR A 210 2.90 -6.58 7.74
C TYR A 210 2.09 -5.30 8.01
N ALA A 211 2.52 -4.16 7.47
CA ALA A 211 1.78 -2.90 7.58
C ALA A 211 0.39 -2.99 6.93
N THR A 212 0.29 -3.68 5.79
CA THR A 212 -0.98 -3.97 5.12
C THR A 212 -1.81 -4.97 5.92
N GLN A 213 -1.18 -6.06 6.38
CA GLN A 213 -1.87 -7.09 7.16
C GLN A 213 -2.45 -6.53 8.46
N ASN A 214 -1.66 -5.78 9.24
CA ASN A 214 -2.09 -5.21 10.51
C ASN A 214 -3.24 -4.22 10.35
N ARG A 215 -3.23 -3.39 9.30
CA ARG A 215 -4.34 -2.49 8.99
C ARG A 215 -5.61 -3.24 8.64
N GLN A 216 -5.52 -4.32 7.87
CA GLN A 216 -6.68 -5.15 7.55
C GLN A 216 -7.21 -5.87 8.79
N VAL A 217 -6.36 -6.40 9.67
CA VAL A 217 -6.79 -7.00 10.95
C VAL A 217 -7.50 -5.97 11.81
N ALA A 218 -6.99 -4.74 11.87
CA ALA A 218 -7.62 -3.68 12.64
C ALA A 218 -9.00 -3.30 12.08
N ILE A 219 -9.13 -3.13 10.74
CA ILE A 219 -10.41 -2.77 10.13
C ILE A 219 -11.46 -3.86 10.33
N LYS A 220 -11.07 -5.14 10.23
CA LYS A 220 -11.96 -6.29 10.48
C LYS A 220 -12.55 -6.29 11.90
N LYS A 221 -11.84 -5.74 12.87
CA LYS A 221 -12.34 -5.62 14.27
C LYS A 221 -13.33 -4.46 14.44
N ILE A 222 -13.15 -3.38 13.70
CA ILE A 222 -13.93 -2.14 13.88
C ILE A 222 -15.15 -2.11 12.97
N ALA A 223 -15.03 -2.63 11.75
CA ALA A 223 -16.08 -2.54 10.74
C ALA A 223 -17.45 -3.05 11.19
N PRO A 224 -17.58 -4.16 11.98
CA PRO A 224 -18.89 -4.64 12.42
C PRO A 224 -19.66 -3.65 13.28
N ASP A 225 -18.96 -2.79 14.03
CA ASP A 225 -19.54 -1.84 14.97
C ASP A 225 -19.58 -0.41 14.41
N ALA A 226 -19.02 -0.17 13.23
CA ALA A 226 -18.96 1.14 12.59
C ALA A 226 -20.18 1.39 11.67
N ASP A 227 -20.86 2.51 11.88
CA ASP A 227 -21.85 3.00 10.93
C ASP A 227 -21.19 3.54 9.66
N LEU A 228 -20.01 4.14 9.81
CA LEU A 228 -19.19 4.70 8.74
C LEU A 228 -17.72 4.37 8.97
N VAL A 229 -16.98 4.03 7.93
CA VAL A 229 -15.51 3.97 7.97
C VAL A 229 -14.94 4.99 6.99
N ILE A 230 -13.99 5.80 7.47
CA ILE A 230 -13.23 6.74 6.64
C ILE A 230 -11.79 6.27 6.55
N VAL A 231 -11.31 6.09 5.33
CA VAL A 231 -9.94 5.69 5.02
C VAL A 231 -9.21 6.90 4.45
N VAL A 232 -8.23 7.42 5.18
CA VAL A 232 -7.34 8.46 4.65
C VAL A 232 -6.32 7.82 3.72
N GLY A 233 -6.18 8.35 2.49
CA GLY A 233 -5.23 7.84 1.50
C GLY A 233 -5.64 8.14 0.07
N SER A 234 -4.70 8.04 -0.86
CA SER A 234 -4.91 8.43 -2.26
C SER A 234 -5.58 7.34 -3.09
N ALA A 235 -6.29 7.76 -4.15
CA ALA A 235 -7.08 6.88 -5.00
C ALA A 235 -6.24 5.81 -5.73
N ASN A 236 -5.00 6.10 -6.03
CA ASN A 236 -4.05 5.17 -6.65
C ASN A 236 -3.27 4.31 -5.65
N SER A 237 -3.53 4.49 -4.34
CA SER A 237 -2.96 3.62 -3.30
C SER A 237 -3.75 2.32 -3.20
N SER A 238 -3.20 1.21 -3.69
CA SER A 238 -3.80 -0.12 -3.59
C SER A 238 -4.18 -0.46 -2.15
N ASN A 239 -3.28 -0.22 -1.19
CA ASN A 239 -3.57 -0.46 0.23
C ASN A 239 -4.77 0.36 0.73
N SER A 240 -4.89 1.64 0.38
CA SER A 240 -6.01 2.50 0.82
C SER A 240 -7.35 2.06 0.22
N VAL A 241 -7.36 1.68 -1.06
CA VAL A 241 -8.56 1.16 -1.74
C VAL A 241 -9.01 -0.15 -1.08
N ARG A 242 -8.08 -1.08 -0.84
CA ARG A 242 -8.37 -2.36 -0.19
C ARG A 242 -8.94 -2.21 1.22
N LEU A 243 -8.52 -1.21 1.99
CA LEU A 243 -9.09 -0.96 3.32
C LEU A 243 -10.57 -0.56 3.26
N VAL A 244 -10.99 0.19 2.24
CA VAL A 244 -12.43 0.50 2.02
C VAL A 244 -13.21 -0.78 1.73
N GLU A 245 -12.72 -1.63 0.84
CA GLU A 245 -13.38 -2.88 0.47
C GLU A 245 -13.48 -3.83 1.66
N VAL A 246 -12.39 -4.03 2.40
CA VAL A 246 -12.39 -4.84 3.63
C VAL A 246 -13.35 -4.28 4.68
N ALA A 247 -13.46 -2.96 4.83
CA ALA A 247 -14.43 -2.37 5.76
C ALA A 247 -15.87 -2.74 5.41
N LEU A 248 -16.23 -2.64 4.13
CA LEU A 248 -17.57 -2.99 3.64
C LEU A 248 -17.84 -4.50 3.77
N GLU A 249 -16.87 -5.34 3.40
CA GLU A 249 -16.97 -6.79 3.48
C GLU A 249 -17.18 -7.28 4.91
N TYR A 250 -16.56 -6.63 5.88
CA TYR A 250 -16.64 -6.99 7.30
C TYR A 250 -17.72 -6.25 8.08
N GLY A 251 -18.65 -5.56 7.41
CA GLY A 251 -19.92 -5.15 7.98
C GLY A 251 -20.08 -3.66 8.29
N ALA A 252 -19.13 -2.80 7.91
CA ALA A 252 -19.36 -1.36 7.93
C ALA A 252 -20.54 -1.01 7.01
N ARG A 253 -21.46 -0.16 7.49
CA ARG A 253 -22.64 0.22 6.69
C ARG A 253 -22.28 1.10 5.49
N ALA A 254 -21.22 1.91 5.66
CA ALA A 254 -20.62 2.71 4.59
C ALA A 254 -19.12 2.82 4.82
N ALA A 255 -18.35 2.94 3.75
CA ALA A 255 -16.93 3.23 3.82
C ALA A 255 -16.50 4.12 2.66
N TYR A 256 -15.71 5.16 2.95
CA TYR A 256 -15.23 6.11 1.95
C TYR A 256 -13.73 6.36 2.14
N ARG A 257 -13.06 6.65 1.04
CA ARG A 257 -11.68 7.10 1.00
C ARG A 257 -11.64 8.61 0.79
N VAL A 258 -10.75 9.28 1.50
CA VAL A 258 -10.48 10.71 1.33
C VAL A 258 -8.96 10.93 1.29
N ASP A 259 -8.50 11.90 0.53
CA ASP A 259 -7.10 12.36 0.60
C ASP A 259 -6.94 13.33 1.79
N TYR A 260 -7.94 14.17 2.05
CA TYR A 260 -7.92 15.22 3.09
C TYR A 260 -9.23 15.26 3.88
N ALA A 261 -9.15 15.76 5.11
CA ALA A 261 -10.29 15.88 6.02
C ALA A 261 -11.47 16.66 5.40
N HIS A 262 -11.20 17.75 4.69
CA HIS A 262 -12.22 18.61 4.07
C HIS A 262 -13.03 17.93 2.94
N GLU A 263 -12.63 16.77 2.48
CA GLU A 263 -13.38 15.96 1.51
C GLU A 263 -14.52 15.15 2.15
N VAL A 264 -14.55 15.07 3.49
CA VAL A 264 -15.63 14.40 4.21
C VAL A 264 -16.93 15.19 4.03
N LYS A 265 -17.92 14.53 3.46
CA LYS A 265 -19.21 15.17 3.20
C LYS A 265 -20.09 15.08 4.44
N GLN A 266 -20.75 16.20 4.78
CA GLN A 266 -21.68 16.24 5.91
C GLN A 266 -22.78 15.16 5.80
N GLU A 267 -23.26 14.89 4.58
CA GLU A 267 -24.26 13.86 4.31
C GLU A 267 -23.83 12.44 4.70
N TRP A 268 -22.53 12.17 4.75
CA TRP A 268 -22.01 10.87 5.21
C TRP A 268 -22.14 10.69 6.73
N LEU A 269 -22.18 11.80 7.47
CA LEU A 269 -22.26 11.84 8.91
C LEU A 269 -23.70 11.85 9.44
N ASP A 270 -24.70 12.01 8.56
CA ASP A 270 -26.10 12.10 8.95
C ASP A 270 -26.61 10.77 9.52
N GLY A 271 -27.04 10.78 10.78
CA GLY A 271 -27.53 9.60 11.47
C GLY A 271 -26.46 8.59 11.90
N VAL A 272 -25.17 8.91 11.67
CA VAL A 272 -24.02 8.11 12.10
C VAL A 272 -23.75 8.34 13.59
N ARG A 273 -23.48 7.27 14.33
CA ARG A 273 -23.09 7.30 15.73
C ARG A 273 -21.63 6.93 15.93
N THR A 274 -21.16 5.94 15.16
CA THR A 274 -19.79 5.41 15.26
C THR A 274 -19.08 5.55 13.91
N VAL A 275 -17.97 6.28 13.91
CA VAL A 275 -17.07 6.42 12.76
C VAL A 275 -15.78 5.67 13.01
N GLY A 276 -15.47 4.69 12.19
CA GLY A 276 -14.14 4.07 12.12
C GLY A 276 -13.20 4.92 11.26
N VAL A 277 -12.01 5.24 11.74
CA VAL A 277 -10.99 5.95 10.97
C VAL A 277 -9.76 5.08 10.81
N THR A 278 -9.23 5.00 9.61
CA THR A 278 -7.96 4.35 9.30
C THR A 278 -7.22 5.10 8.21
N SER A 279 -5.98 4.72 7.95
CA SER A 279 -5.18 5.31 6.88
C SER A 279 -4.41 4.25 6.10
N GLY A 280 -4.10 4.57 4.85
CA GLY A 280 -3.13 3.81 4.07
C GLY A 280 -1.73 3.87 4.67
N ALA A 281 -0.87 2.91 4.30
CA ALA A 281 0.50 2.83 4.80
C ALA A 281 1.38 4.04 4.42
N SER A 282 1.05 4.71 3.31
CA SER A 282 1.78 5.88 2.80
C SER A 282 1.26 7.23 3.33
N VAL A 283 0.32 7.23 4.27
CA VAL A 283 -0.35 8.46 4.74
C VAL A 283 0.40 9.08 5.91
N PRO A 284 0.83 10.35 5.83
CA PRO A 284 1.39 11.08 6.96
C PRO A 284 0.38 11.22 8.11
N GLU A 285 0.89 11.15 9.35
CA GLU A 285 0.07 11.25 10.57
C GLU A 285 -0.76 12.51 10.63
N VAL A 286 -0.20 13.62 10.19
CA VAL A 286 -0.87 14.92 10.21
C VAL A 286 -2.25 14.89 9.54
N LEU A 287 -2.40 14.13 8.43
CA LEU A 287 -3.68 14.03 7.73
C LEU A 287 -4.73 13.25 8.54
N VAL A 288 -4.30 12.26 9.32
CA VAL A 288 -5.20 11.52 10.22
C VAL A 288 -5.62 12.41 11.38
N GLN A 289 -4.69 13.17 11.96
CA GLN A 289 -4.98 14.11 13.06
C GLN A 289 -5.95 15.23 12.62
N GLU A 290 -5.74 15.81 11.42
CA GLU A 290 -6.67 16.79 10.85
C GLU A 290 -8.09 16.19 10.68
N LEU A 291 -8.20 14.96 10.20
CA LEU A 291 -9.51 14.30 10.09
C LEU A 291 -10.17 14.11 11.45
N LEU A 292 -9.41 13.70 12.47
CA LEU A 292 -9.94 13.52 13.83
C LEU A 292 -10.41 14.83 14.45
N GLU A 293 -9.67 15.93 14.24
CA GLU A 293 -10.06 17.26 14.69
C GLU A 293 -11.36 17.73 14.00
N ASP A 294 -11.50 17.53 12.70
CA ASP A 294 -12.72 17.87 11.97
C ASP A 294 -13.93 17.04 12.43
N LEU A 295 -13.73 15.74 12.66
CA LEU A 295 -14.77 14.86 13.19
C LEU A 295 -15.18 15.25 14.61
N ALA A 296 -14.22 15.63 15.47
CA ALA A 296 -14.50 16.15 16.80
C ALA A 296 -15.34 17.44 16.72
N GLY A 297 -15.01 18.36 15.79
CA GLY A 297 -15.81 19.54 15.50
C GLY A 297 -17.23 19.24 15.01
N ALA A 298 -17.44 18.11 14.35
CA ALA A 298 -18.75 17.61 13.90
C ALA A 298 -19.53 16.85 14.99
N GLY A 299 -18.99 16.75 16.22
CA GLY A 299 -19.63 16.13 17.36
C GLY A 299 -19.21 14.68 17.64
N PHE A 300 -18.13 14.21 17.01
CA PHE A 300 -17.51 12.92 17.30
C PHE A 300 -16.25 13.16 18.15
N GLY A 301 -16.37 13.24 19.46
CA GLY A 301 -15.28 13.66 20.36
C GLY A 301 -14.66 12.57 21.22
N ASP A 302 -15.34 11.43 21.36
CA ASP A 302 -14.82 10.31 22.15
C ASP A 302 -13.99 9.38 21.27
N VAL A 303 -12.68 9.25 21.54
CA VAL A 303 -11.72 8.49 20.72
C VAL A 303 -11.27 7.21 21.43
N GLU A 304 -11.50 6.05 20.82
CA GLU A 304 -10.94 4.77 21.27
C GLU A 304 -9.93 4.22 20.25
N GLN A 305 -8.77 3.80 20.73
CA GLN A 305 -7.69 3.27 19.91
C GLN A 305 -7.70 1.74 19.87
N VAL A 306 -7.85 1.11 18.70
CA VAL A 306 -7.73 -0.35 18.55
C VAL A 306 -6.30 -0.72 18.20
N LYS A 307 -5.57 -1.26 19.18
CA LYS A 307 -4.25 -1.87 18.95
C LYS A 307 -4.43 -3.32 18.50
N THR A 308 -3.75 -3.71 17.42
CA THR A 308 -3.82 -5.06 16.85
C THR A 308 -2.50 -5.82 16.92
N ALA A 309 -1.36 -5.13 16.92
CA ALA A 309 -0.03 -5.71 17.06
C ALA A 309 0.97 -4.62 17.50
N GLU A 310 2.03 -5.03 18.20
CA GLU A 310 3.25 -4.22 18.35
C GLU A 310 4.22 -4.64 17.24
N GLU A 311 4.76 -3.68 16.51
CA GLU A 311 5.65 -3.92 15.39
C GLU A 311 7.06 -3.44 15.72
N ASP A 312 8.03 -4.37 15.84
CA ASP A 312 9.43 -4.10 16.21
C ASP A 312 10.41 -4.17 15.02
N LEU A 313 9.94 -4.09 13.77
CA LEU A 313 10.80 -4.22 12.59
C LEU A 313 11.44 -2.89 12.22
N GLN A 314 12.76 -2.80 12.36
CA GLN A 314 13.59 -1.69 11.85
C GLN A 314 14.42 -2.16 10.66
N PHE A 315 14.32 -1.45 9.54
CA PHE A 315 15.23 -1.62 8.40
C PHE A 315 16.42 -0.67 8.52
N SER A 316 17.62 -1.24 8.51
CA SER A 316 18.88 -0.48 8.56
C SER A 316 19.21 0.19 7.21
#